data_f0cf1df95d91bad1ef24cf8e304435ef
#
_entry.id   f0cf1df95d91bad1ef24cf8e304435ef
#
_cell.length_a   1.000
_cell.length_b   1.000
_cell.length_c   1.000
_cell.angle_alpha   90.00
_cell.angle_beta   90.00
_cell.angle_gamma   90.00
#
_symmetry.space_group_name_H-M   'P 1'
#
loop_
_entity.id
_entity.type
_entity.pdbx_description
1 polymer ?
#
loop_
_entity_poly.entity_id
_entity_poly.type
_entity_poly.pdbx_seq_one_letter_code
_entity_poly.pdbx_strand_id
1 'polypeptide(L)'
;MKRFTNEGHILICFDFDETYFPHACTPDQLASVRRLENFLERHSSQLSIMWVTGSSLASLHEKVKRANLHFWPHRIASSLGTELYRIDTDGTFSVERTYQESFPSDFVSRVERVAAQTGEMQIELEAQPGNGTSPWIRSYYIRNQQREWREGIRTLANEAGIAVNISQCNPKAGDPVNAFDVDFYPIHAGKASSVSYVCVTSFFDREQAYAFGDSGNDLDMLTHVGNGYLLKNATAQAKRAYLKLTKKAYVDGILEVLESNVSSFN
;
A
#
# COMPACT_ATOMS: atom_id res chain seq x y z
N MET A 1 -17.41 -12.22 3.88
CA MET A 1 -16.67 -11.56 4.96
C MET A 1 -17.38 -10.24 5.25
N LYS A 2 -17.64 -9.89 6.51
CA LYS A 2 -18.27 -8.63 6.89
C LYS A 2 -17.20 -7.52 7.08
N ARG A 3 -17.62 -6.25 7.07
CA ARG A 3 -16.78 -5.11 7.48
C ARG A 3 -16.68 -5.06 9.02
N PHE A 4 -15.66 -4.41 9.58
CA PHE A 4 -15.63 -3.99 10.98
C PHE A 4 -16.93 -3.22 11.32
N THR A 5 -17.50 -3.50 12.51
CA THR A 5 -18.90 -3.13 12.82
C THR A 5 -19.13 -1.62 12.86
N ASN A 6 -18.29 -0.91 13.60
CA ASN A 6 -18.38 0.55 13.73
C ASN A 6 -17.24 1.22 12.95
N GLU A 7 -17.34 2.52 12.77
CA GLU A 7 -16.31 3.37 12.18
C GLU A 7 -16.08 4.58 13.07
N GLY A 8 -14.92 4.64 13.70
CA GLY A 8 -14.54 5.69 14.62
C GLY A 8 -13.81 6.86 13.95
N HIS A 9 -13.24 7.73 14.75
CA HIS A 9 -12.65 9.01 14.34
C HIS A 9 -11.13 8.99 14.21
N ILE A 10 -10.45 7.91 14.62
CA ILE A 10 -9.00 7.74 14.48
C ILE A 10 -8.73 6.80 13.30
N LEU A 11 -8.05 7.32 12.28
CA LEU A 11 -7.70 6.53 11.10
C LEU A 11 -6.47 5.66 11.38
N ILE A 12 -6.55 4.36 11.06
CA ILE A 12 -5.42 3.44 11.08
C ILE A 12 -5.21 2.85 9.71
N CYS A 13 -4.05 3.16 9.12
CA CYS A 13 -3.65 2.70 7.80
C CYS A 13 -2.66 1.53 7.93
N PHE A 14 -2.93 0.44 7.26
CA PHE A 14 -2.02 -0.69 7.16
C PHE A 14 -1.59 -0.88 5.72
N ASP A 15 -0.29 -0.92 5.45
CA ASP A 15 0.14 -1.71 4.32
C ASP A 15 -0.36 -3.15 4.50
N PHE A 16 -0.57 -3.88 3.39
CA PHE A 16 -1.18 -5.18 3.47
C PHE A 16 -0.13 -6.31 3.47
N ASP A 17 0.67 -6.39 2.42
CA ASP A 17 1.62 -7.49 2.22
C ASP A 17 2.81 -7.39 3.19
N GLU A 18 3.14 -8.48 3.90
CA GLU A 18 4.19 -8.54 4.92
C GLU A 18 4.02 -7.54 6.08
N THR A 19 2.87 -6.84 6.12
CA THR A 19 2.46 -5.93 7.21
C THR A 19 1.24 -6.50 7.94
N TYR A 20 0.04 -6.38 7.35
CA TYR A 20 -1.20 -6.97 7.89
C TYR A 20 -1.31 -8.47 7.55
N PHE A 21 -0.92 -8.82 6.34
CA PHE A 21 -0.96 -10.17 5.79
C PHE A 21 0.45 -10.76 5.66
N PRO A 22 0.83 -11.74 6.50
CA PRO A 22 2.10 -12.43 6.38
C PRO A 22 2.02 -13.49 5.28
N HIS A 23 2.86 -13.42 4.26
CA HIS A 23 2.84 -14.37 3.14
C HIS A 23 3.08 -15.82 3.54
N ALA A 24 3.85 -16.09 4.59
CA ALA A 24 4.11 -17.45 5.07
C ALA A 24 2.87 -18.12 5.69
N CYS A 25 1.91 -17.34 6.19
CA CYS A 25 0.67 -17.82 6.80
C CYS A 25 0.89 -18.95 7.81
N THR A 26 1.95 -18.89 8.64
CA THR A 26 2.17 -19.91 9.67
C THR A 26 1.04 -19.87 10.70
N PRO A 27 0.77 -20.97 11.43
CA PRO A 27 -0.26 -20.99 12.47
C PRO A 27 -0.11 -19.86 13.48
N ASP A 28 1.12 -19.55 13.92
CA ASP A 28 1.38 -18.47 14.87
C ASP A 28 1.09 -17.10 14.28
N GLN A 29 1.48 -16.86 13.02
CA GLN A 29 1.17 -15.61 12.30
C GLN A 29 -0.34 -15.43 12.13
N LEU A 30 -1.07 -16.47 11.75
CA LEU A 30 -2.53 -16.42 11.62
C LEU A 30 -3.22 -16.21 12.97
N ALA A 31 -2.69 -16.79 14.06
CA ALA A 31 -3.17 -16.53 15.41
C ALA A 31 -2.96 -15.04 15.79
N SER A 32 -1.82 -14.44 15.42
CA SER A 32 -1.56 -13.01 15.64
C SER A 32 -2.51 -12.13 14.82
N VAL A 33 -2.75 -12.46 13.56
CA VAL A 33 -3.74 -11.76 12.71
C VAL A 33 -5.13 -11.82 13.37
N ARG A 34 -5.53 -12.98 13.90
CA ARG A 34 -6.81 -13.11 14.60
C ARG A 34 -6.88 -12.23 15.86
N ARG A 35 -5.78 -12.12 16.62
CA ARG A 35 -5.71 -11.22 17.77
C ARG A 35 -5.87 -9.76 17.34
N LEU A 36 -5.22 -9.34 16.23
CA LEU A 36 -5.38 -7.99 15.68
C LEU A 36 -6.82 -7.71 15.25
N GLU A 37 -7.44 -8.62 14.50
CA GLU A 37 -8.84 -8.46 14.09
C GLU A 37 -9.78 -8.30 15.30
N ASN A 38 -9.59 -9.10 16.35
CA ASN A 38 -10.36 -8.99 17.57
C ASN A 38 -10.10 -7.69 18.34
N PHE A 39 -8.87 -7.18 18.30
CA PHE A 39 -8.53 -5.89 18.87
C PHE A 39 -9.22 -4.76 18.12
N LEU A 40 -9.09 -4.74 16.79
CA LEU A 40 -9.69 -3.71 15.93
C LEU A 40 -11.22 -3.70 16.04
N GLU A 41 -11.87 -4.87 16.09
CA GLU A 41 -13.32 -4.96 16.23
C GLU A 41 -13.78 -4.44 17.59
N ARG A 42 -13.09 -4.76 18.68
CA ARG A 42 -13.40 -4.23 20.02
C ARG A 42 -13.31 -2.71 20.11
N HIS A 43 -12.39 -2.12 19.36
CA HIS A 43 -12.14 -0.68 19.33
C HIS A 43 -12.73 0.02 18.09
N SER A 44 -13.59 -0.65 17.32
CA SER A 44 -14.12 -0.11 16.06
C SER A 44 -14.96 1.14 16.24
N SER A 45 -15.49 1.40 17.45
CA SER A 45 -16.18 2.67 17.75
C SER A 45 -15.25 3.89 17.79
N GLN A 46 -13.94 3.70 18.01
CA GLN A 46 -12.92 4.74 18.01
C GLN A 46 -12.09 4.74 16.73
N LEU A 47 -11.98 3.59 16.07
CA LEU A 47 -11.03 3.35 14.98
C LEU A 47 -11.73 3.24 13.62
N SER A 48 -11.16 3.88 12.61
CA SER A 48 -11.45 3.65 11.20
C SER A 48 -10.26 2.94 10.55
N ILE A 49 -10.49 1.80 9.92
CA ILE A 49 -9.44 0.92 9.40
C ILE A 49 -9.34 1.08 7.88
N MET A 50 -8.11 1.28 7.38
CA MET A 50 -7.81 1.37 5.95
C MET A 50 -6.66 0.44 5.59
N TRP A 51 -6.83 -0.37 4.55
CA TRP A 51 -5.71 -1.08 3.92
C TRP A 51 -5.20 -0.27 2.74
N VAL A 52 -3.87 -0.17 2.63
CA VAL A 52 -3.19 0.61 1.59
C VAL A 52 -2.12 -0.28 0.96
N THR A 53 -2.39 -0.84 -0.21
CA THR A 53 -1.56 -1.91 -0.78
C THR A 53 -1.10 -1.64 -2.22
N GLY A 54 0.06 -2.18 -2.58
CA GLY A 54 0.50 -2.29 -3.98
C GLY A 54 -0.31 -3.31 -4.78
N SER A 55 -0.91 -4.28 -4.11
CA SER A 55 -1.67 -5.36 -4.74
C SER A 55 -2.98 -4.85 -5.37
N SER A 56 -3.39 -5.51 -6.46
CA SER A 56 -4.73 -5.32 -7.04
C SER A 56 -5.82 -5.84 -6.10
N LEU A 57 -7.05 -5.35 -6.26
CA LEU A 57 -8.18 -5.82 -5.49
C LEU A 57 -8.43 -7.33 -5.66
N ALA A 58 -8.20 -7.88 -6.87
CA ALA A 58 -8.32 -9.32 -7.14
C ALA A 58 -7.31 -10.14 -6.32
N SER A 59 -6.02 -9.73 -6.34
CA SER A 59 -4.97 -10.37 -5.54
C SER A 59 -5.27 -10.28 -4.04
N LEU A 60 -5.81 -9.15 -3.58
CA LEU A 60 -6.18 -8.95 -2.20
C LEU A 60 -7.31 -9.91 -1.76
N HIS A 61 -8.32 -10.15 -2.60
CA HIS A 61 -9.37 -11.12 -2.33
C HIS A 61 -8.83 -12.55 -2.14
N GLU A 62 -7.86 -12.97 -2.96
CA GLU A 62 -7.23 -14.28 -2.83
C GLU A 62 -6.44 -14.42 -1.52
N LYS A 63 -5.67 -13.38 -1.15
CA LYS A 63 -4.90 -13.34 0.09
C LYS A 63 -5.80 -13.36 1.33
N VAL A 64 -6.89 -12.61 1.30
CA VAL A 64 -7.92 -12.59 2.35
C VAL A 64 -8.50 -13.99 2.57
N LYS A 65 -8.84 -14.72 1.49
CA LYS A 65 -9.31 -16.12 1.57
C LYS A 65 -8.23 -17.03 2.13
N ARG A 66 -6.97 -16.90 1.67
CA ARG A 66 -5.85 -17.72 2.11
C ARG A 66 -5.57 -17.60 3.62
N ALA A 67 -5.64 -16.38 4.16
CA ALA A 67 -5.46 -16.14 5.59
C ALA A 67 -6.74 -16.33 6.40
N ASN A 68 -7.85 -16.63 5.75
CA ASN A 68 -9.17 -16.73 6.36
C ASN A 68 -9.49 -15.52 7.25
N LEU A 69 -9.29 -14.30 6.71
CA LEU A 69 -9.60 -13.06 7.43
C LEU A 69 -11.11 -12.96 7.68
N HIS A 70 -11.50 -12.36 8.80
CA HIS A 70 -12.91 -12.25 9.21
C HIS A 70 -13.56 -10.93 8.82
N PHE A 71 -12.74 -9.87 8.71
CA PHE A 71 -13.27 -8.53 8.52
C PHE A 71 -12.61 -7.81 7.33
N TRP A 72 -13.45 -7.14 6.54
CA TRP A 72 -13.00 -6.09 5.63
C TRP A 72 -12.72 -4.80 6.41
N PRO A 73 -11.74 -3.98 6.01
CA PRO A 73 -11.56 -2.63 6.54
C PRO A 73 -12.71 -1.72 6.10
N HIS A 74 -12.72 -0.48 6.55
CA HIS A 74 -13.67 0.53 6.11
C HIS A 74 -13.32 1.07 4.72
N ARG A 75 -12.01 1.12 4.40
CA ARG A 75 -11.49 1.59 3.10
C ARG A 75 -10.32 0.73 2.64
N ILE A 76 -10.17 0.65 1.32
CA ILE A 76 -9.03 0.01 0.67
C ILE A 76 -8.50 0.94 -0.41
N ALA A 77 -7.20 1.26 -0.35
CA ALA A 77 -6.45 1.80 -1.47
C ALA A 77 -5.62 0.66 -2.07
N SER A 78 -5.97 0.23 -3.28
CA SER A 78 -5.29 -0.86 -4.00
C SER A 78 -4.44 -0.32 -5.15
N SER A 79 -3.67 -1.20 -5.79
CA SER A 79 -2.85 -0.87 -6.97
C SER A 79 -1.96 0.36 -6.74
N LEU A 80 -1.15 0.34 -5.65
CA LEU A 80 -0.32 1.47 -5.21
C LEU A 80 -1.11 2.75 -4.90
N GLY A 81 -2.35 2.62 -4.43
CA GLY A 81 -3.19 3.77 -4.11
C GLY A 81 -3.78 4.49 -5.34
N THR A 82 -3.86 3.83 -6.48
CA THR A 82 -4.54 4.37 -7.67
C THR A 82 -6.04 4.12 -7.67
N GLU A 83 -6.49 3.15 -6.86
CA GLU A 83 -7.89 2.78 -6.71
C GLU A 83 -8.29 2.87 -5.25
N LEU A 84 -9.31 3.66 -4.95
CA LEU A 84 -9.82 3.83 -3.59
C LEU A 84 -11.25 3.29 -3.51
N TYR A 85 -11.47 2.40 -2.55
CA TYR A 85 -12.77 1.79 -2.28
C TYR A 85 -13.23 2.10 -0.85
N ARG A 86 -14.50 2.39 -0.72
CA ARG A 86 -15.23 2.33 0.54
C ARG A 86 -15.96 1.00 0.62
N ILE A 87 -15.94 0.37 1.79
CA ILE A 87 -16.67 -0.87 2.05
C ILE A 87 -17.86 -0.55 2.92
N ASP A 88 -19.05 -0.84 2.45
CA ASP A 88 -20.30 -0.62 3.16
C ASP A 88 -20.52 -1.70 4.24
N THR A 89 -21.50 -1.49 5.13
CA THR A 89 -21.75 -2.41 6.26
C THR A 89 -22.17 -3.80 5.84
N ASP A 90 -22.76 -3.94 4.66
CA ASP A 90 -23.12 -5.23 4.05
C ASP A 90 -21.95 -5.92 3.34
N GLY A 91 -20.77 -5.26 3.25
CA GLY A 91 -19.58 -5.77 2.57
C GLY A 91 -19.53 -5.41 1.08
N THR A 92 -20.39 -4.53 0.60
CA THR A 92 -20.35 -4.02 -0.78
C THR A 92 -19.21 -3.02 -0.94
N PHE A 93 -18.51 -3.10 -2.08
CA PHE A 93 -17.37 -2.22 -2.43
C PHE A 93 -17.87 -1.09 -3.34
N SER A 94 -17.71 0.13 -2.88
CA SER A 94 -18.04 1.35 -3.62
C SER A 94 -16.75 2.08 -4.00
N VAL A 95 -16.57 2.38 -5.30
CA VAL A 95 -15.39 3.11 -5.80
C VAL A 95 -15.53 4.60 -5.48
N GLU A 96 -14.50 5.19 -4.87
CA GLU A 96 -14.39 6.65 -4.66
C GLU A 96 -13.92 7.34 -5.95
N ARG A 97 -14.84 7.57 -6.89
CA ARG A 97 -14.53 8.11 -8.22
C ARG A 97 -13.93 9.52 -8.18
N THR A 98 -14.38 10.36 -7.25
CA THR A 98 -13.87 11.73 -7.07
C THR A 98 -12.38 11.77 -6.76
N TYR A 99 -11.83 10.71 -6.16
CA TYR A 99 -10.40 10.58 -5.96
C TYR A 99 -9.64 10.53 -7.29
N GLN A 100 -10.18 9.81 -8.27
CA GLN A 100 -9.55 9.63 -9.58
C GLN A 100 -9.78 10.82 -10.53
N GLU A 101 -10.70 11.73 -10.23
CA GLU A 101 -10.95 12.93 -11.06
C GLU A 101 -9.74 13.88 -11.15
N SER A 102 -8.82 13.80 -10.17
CA SER A 102 -7.58 14.55 -10.17
C SER A 102 -6.48 13.95 -11.06
N PHE A 103 -6.68 12.73 -11.58
CA PHE A 103 -5.68 12.04 -12.37
C PHE A 103 -5.68 12.53 -13.83
N PRO A 104 -4.49 12.64 -14.45
CA PRO A 104 -4.40 13.16 -15.82
C PRO A 104 -5.03 12.16 -16.82
N SER A 105 -5.98 12.63 -17.64
CA SER A 105 -6.67 11.79 -18.64
C SER A 105 -5.73 11.21 -19.68
N ASP A 106 -4.57 11.82 -19.91
CA ASP A 106 -3.52 11.38 -20.83
C ASP A 106 -2.42 10.53 -20.18
N PHE A 107 -2.68 9.99 -18.96
CA PHE A 107 -1.72 9.18 -18.20
C PHE A 107 -1.09 8.07 -19.03
N VAL A 108 -1.89 7.29 -19.75
CA VAL A 108 -1.39 6.17 -20.56
C VAL A 108 -0.41 6.65 -21.63
N SER A 109 -0.74 7.69 -22.35
CA SER A 109 0.13 8.28 -23.38
C SER A 109 1.44 8.86 -22.79
N ARG A 110 1.40 9.33 -21.55
CA ARG A 110 2.62 9.77 -20.85
C ARG A 110 3.53 8.59 -20.54
N VAL A 111 2.97 7.47 -20.05
CA VAL A 111 3.76 6.26 -19.80
C VAL A 111 4.34 5.68 -21.09
N GLU A 112 3.57 5.65 -22.19
CA GLU A 112 4.05 5.20 -23.49
C GLU A 112 5.25 6.02 -23.99
N ARG A 113 5.24 7.34 -23.80
CA ARG A 113 6.38 8.21 -24.13
C ARG A 113 7.60 7.89 -23.26
N VAL A 114 7.42 7.70 -21.95
CA VAL A 114 8.52 7.31 -21.05
C VAL A 114 9.08 5.94 -21.47
N ALA A 115 8.23 4.98 -21.79
CA ALA A 115 8.66 3.65 -22.24
C ALA A 115 9.44 3.72 -23.58
N ALA A 116 9.06 4.57 -24.50
CA ALA A 116 9.81 4.78 -25.74
C ALA A 116 11.21 5.37 -25.45
N GLN A 117 11.28 6.40 -24.60
CA GLN A 117 12.55 7.03 -24.23
C GLN A 117 13.47 6.10 -23.43
N THR A 118 12.94 5.20 -22.58
CA THR A 118 13.74 4.17 -21.91
C THR A 118 14.35 3.20 -22.91
N GLY A 119 13.62 2.86 -23.98
CA GLY A 119 14.15 2.06 -25.09
C GLY A 119 15.34 2.71 -25.80
N GLU A 120 15.30 4.02 -26.02
CA GLU A 120 16.43 4.81 -26.56
C GLU A 120 17.66 4.77 -25.65
N MET A 121 17.47 4.67 -24.32
CA MET A 121 18.52 4.49 -23.31
C MET A 121 18.98 3.03 -23.17
N GLN A 122 18.51 2.12 -24.02
CA GLN A 122 18.77 0.68 -23.94
C GLN A 122 18.28 0.02 -22.62
N ILE A 123 17.24 0.59 -22.02
CA ILE A 123 16.56 0.06 -20.86
C ILE A 123 15.29 -0.67 -21.34
N GLU A 124 15.28 -1.98 -21.20
CA GLU A 124 14.13 -2.80 -21.60
C GLU A 124 13.10 -2.91 -20.47
N LEU A 125 11.89 -2.43 -20.73
CA LEU A 125 10.72 -2.58 -19.88
C LEU A 125 9.90 -3.78 -20.34
N GLU A 126 9.94 -4.89 -19.58
CA GLU A 126 9.13 -6.09 -19.82
C GLU A 126 7.77 -5.93 -19.13
N ALA A 127 6.69 -5.89 -19.90
CA ALA A 127 5.35 -5.74 -19.34
C ALA A 127 5.00 -6.90 -18.39
N GLN A 128 4.49 -6.58 -17.19
CA GLN A 128 4.04 -7.59 -16.24
C GLN A 128 2.71 -8.24 -16.69
N PRO A 129 2.42 -9.50 -16.26
CA PRO A 129 1.11 -10.09 -16.47
C PRO A 129 0.00 -9.19 -15.92
N GLY A 130 -1.02 -8.92 -16.73
CA GLY A 130 -2.12 -8.03 -16.36
C GLY A 130 -1.81 -6.52 -16.50
N ASN A 131 -0.64 -6.16 -17.05
CA ASN A 131 -0.35 -4.76 -17.37
C ASN A 131 -1.44 -4.16 -18.26
N GLY A 132 -2.00 -3.02 -17.85
CA GLY A 132 -3.07 -2.33 -18.56
C GLY A 132 -4.50 -2.79 -18.21
N THR A 133 -4.69 -3.71 -17.27
CA THR A 133 -6.03 -4.05 -16.76
C THR A 133 -6.63 -2.91 -15.91
N SER A 134 -5.81 -2.15 -15.19
CA SER A 134 -6.21 -0.90 -14.55
C SER A 134 -5.87 0.29 -15.46
N PRO A 135 -6.74 1.31 -15.56
CA PRO A 135 -6.45 2.50 -16.34
C PRO A 135 -5.33 3.36 -15.75
N TRP A 136 -5.02 3.19 -14.46
CA TRP A 136 -4.19 4.11 -13.68
C TRP A 136 -2.87 3.52 -13.18
N ILE A 137 -2.48 2.34 -13.66
CA ILE A 137 -1.17 1.74 -13.35
C ILE A 137 -0.62 1.04 -14.60
N ARG A 138 0.69 1.14 -14.78
CA ARG A 138 1.44 0.37 -15.80
C ARG A 138 2.66 -0.22 -15.14
N SER A 139 2.69 -1.55 -15.08
CA SER A 139 3.68 -2.33 -14.36
C SER A 139 4.60 -3.08 -15.32
N TYR A 140 5.89 -2.95 -15.09
CA TYR A 140 6.93 -3.58 -15.89
C TYR A 140 7.97 -4.26 -14.99
N TYR A 141 8.69 -5.23 -15.55
CA TYR A 141 9.91 -5.76 -14.98
C TYR A 141 11.14 -5.16 -15.67
N ILE A 142 12.21 -4.96 -14.90
CA ILE A 142 13.55 -4.72 -15.43
C ILE A 142 14.50 -5.78 -14.87
N ARG A 143 15.16 -6.52 -15.77
CA ARG A 143 16.12 -7.58 -15.42
C ARG A 143 17.58 -7.11 -15.42
N ASN A 144 17.83 -5.87 -15.81
CA ASN A 144 19.17 -5.31 -15.86
C ASN A 144 19.61 -4.79 -14.48
N GLN A 145 20.86 -5.07 -14.10
CA GLN A 145 21.40 -4.78 -12.78
C GLN A 145 22.28 -3.53 -12.71
N GLN A 146 22.44 -2.77 -13.77
CA GLN A 146 23.20 -1.52 -13.76
C GLN A 146 22.43 -0.47 -12.93
N ARG A 147 23.09 0.15 -11.94
CA ARG A 147 22.42 1.06 -10.98
C ARG A 147 21.92 2.37 -11.62
N GLU A 148 22.52 2.79 -12.70
CA GLU A 148 22.30 4.12 -13.30
C GLU A 148 20.93 4.28 -13.97
N TRP A 149 20.30 3.19 -14.42
CA TRP A 149 19.01 3.24 -15.09
C TRP A 149 17.85 3.76 -14.20
N ARG A 150 17.91 3.55 -12.89
CA ARG A 150 16.82 3.94 -11.98
C ARG A 150 16.61 5.44 -11.95
N GLU A 151 17.71 6.20 -11.91
CA GLU A 151 17.65 7.66 -11.91
C GLU A 151 17.15 8.18 -13.26
N GLY A 152 17.57 7.58 -14.37
CA GLY A 152 17.07 7.89 -15.69
C GLY A 152 15.55 7.73 -15.79
N ILE A 153 15.01 6.60 -15.31
CA ILE A 153 13.55 6.38 -15.31
C ILE A 153 12.81 7.39 -14.41
N ARG A 154 13.33 7.69 -13.21
CA ARG A 154 12.75 8.71 -12.34
C ARG A 154 12.72 10.07 -12.99
N THR A 155 13.79 10.47 -13.65
CA THR A 155 13.87 11.73 -14.37
C THR A 155 12.83 11.81 -15.50
N LEU A 156 12.76 10.78 -16.34
CA LEU A 156 11.77 10.72 -17.42
C LEU A 156 10.33 10.72 -16.91
N ALA A 157 10.05 9.97 -15.86
CA ALA A 157 8.72 9.96 -15.23
C ALA A 157 8.34 11.33 -14.67
N ASN A 158 9.27 11.99 -13.98
CA ASN A 158 9.05 13.33 -13.43
C ASN A 158 8.81 14.37 -14.54
N GLU A 159 9.60 14.36 -15.61
CA GLU A 159 9.42 15.23 -16.78
C GLU A 159 8.08 14.99 -17.49
N ALA A 160 7.60 13.74 -17.49
CA ALA A 160 6.28 13.39 -18.02
C ALA A 160 5.13 13.73 -17.05
N GLY A 161 5.40 14.18 -15.82
CA GLY A 161 4.41 14.47 -14.80
C GLY A 161 3.66 13.23 -14.31
N ILE A 162 4.38 12.09 -14.19
CA ILE A 162 3.88 10.84 -13.63
C ILE A 162 4.80 10.36 -12.51
N ALA A 163 4.27 9.58 -11.58
CA ALA A 163 5.04 8.95 -10.52
C ALA A 163 5.56 7.58 -10.97
N VAL A 164 6.66 7.14 -10.36
CA VAL A 164 7.21 5.80 -10.55
C VAL A 164 7.66 5.20 -9.24
N ASN A 165 7.19 3.98 -8.94
CA ASN A 165 7.73 3.12 -7.91
C ASN A 165 8.73 2.15 -8.53
N ILE A 166 9.91 2.01 -7.91
CA ILE A 166 10.94 1.05 -8.33
C ILE A 166 11.32 0.25 -7.10
N SER A 167 10.95 -1.03 -7.08
CA SER A 167 11.25 -1.96 -5.99
C SER A 167 11.89 -3.24 -6.49
N GLN A 168 12.62 -3.91 -5.60
CA GLN A 168 13.16 -5.22 -5.92
C GLN A 168 12.02 -6.25 -5.92
N CYS A 169 11.94 -7.07 -6.95
CA CYS A 169 10.97 -8.16 -7.06
C CYS A 169 11.06 -9.13 -5.90
N ASN A 170 9.93 -9.67 -5.48
CA ASN A 170 9.82 -10.69 -4.44
C ASN A 170 9.53 -12.07 -5.03
N PRO A 171 10.54 -12.95 -5.23
CA PRO A 171 10.32 -14.27 -5.81
C PRO A 171 9.37 -15.17 -4.99
N LYS A 172 9.20 -14.90 -3.69
CA LYS A 172 8.24 -15.61 -2.85
C LYS A 172 6.78 -15.26 -3.18
N ALA A 173 6.57 -14.09 -3.80
CA ALA A 173 5.28 -13.66 -4.31
C ALA A 173 5.02 -14.11 -5.76
N GLY A 174 5.99 -14.75 -6.39
CA GLY A 174 5.91 -15.23 -7.78
C GLY A 174 6.63 -14.36 -8.81
N ASP A 175 7.32 -13.31 -8.36
CA ASP A 175 8.06 -12.42 -9.25
C ASP A 175 9.35 -13.04 -9.77
N PRO A 176 9.91 -12.53 -10.89
CA PRO A 176 11.18 -12.97 -11.42
C PRO A 176 12.34 -12.76 -10.43
N VAL A 177 13.28 -13.72 -10.39
CA VAL A 177 14.50 -13.61 -9.61
C VAL A 177 15.42 -12.54 -10.24
N ASN A 178 16.08 -11.73 -9.40
CA ASN A 178 17.02 -10.69 -9.84
C ASN A 178 16.41 -9.64 -10.80
N ALA A 179 15.15 -9.32 -10.61
CA ALA A 179 14.44 -8.30 -11.34
C ALA A 179 13.98 -7.16 -10.41
N PHE A 180 13.50 -6.09 -11.02
CA PHE A 180 12.89 -4.95 -10.35
C PHE A 180 11.51 -4.71 -10.92
N ASP A 181 10.56 -4.42 -10.05
CA ASP A 181 9.27 -3.85 -10.39
C ASP A 181 9.44 -2.37 -10.72
N VAL A 182 8.81 -1.95 -11.80
CA VAL A 182 8.72 -0.54 -12.20
C VAL A 182 7.27 -0.24 -12.50
N ASP A 183 6.63 0.45 -11.56
CA ASP A 183 5.21 0.79 -11.64
C ASP A 183 5.06 2.28 -11.88
N PHE A 184 4.49 2.64 -13.02
CA PHE A 184 4.09 4.02 -13.32
C PHE A 184 2.64 4.23 -12.91
N TYR A 185 2.36 5.39 -12.28
CA TYR A 185 1.03 5.78 -11.84
C TYR A 185 0.88 7.31 -11.83
N PRO A 186 -0.35 7.87 -11.76
CA PRO A 186 -0.56 9.31 -11.72
C PRO A 186 0.15 9.96 -10.54
N ILE A 187 0.74 11.14 -10.74
CA ILE A 187 1.52 11.85 -9.72
C ILE A 187 0.69 12.20 -8.45
N HIS A 188 -0.62 12.30 -8.59
CA HIS A 188 -1.55 12.55 -7.48
C HIS A 188 -2.11 11.26 -6.84
N ALA A 189 -1.69 10.09 -7.35
CA ALA A 189 -1.96 8.80 -6.72
C ALA A 189 -0.83 8.40 -5.76
N GLY A 190 -0.96 7.25 -5.11
CA GLY A 190 0.03 6.72 -4.20
C GLY A 190 -0.51 6.48 -2.79
N LYS A 191 0.26 5.74 -1.98
CA LYS A 191 -0.17 5.38 -0.62
C LYS A 191 -0.43 6.61 0.26
N ALA A 192 0.49 7.57 0.27
CA ALA A 192 0.32 8.81 1.04
C ALA A 192 -0.82 9.67 0.50
N SER A 193 -0.96 9.78 -0.81
CA SER A 193 -2.03 10.58 -1.44
C SER A 193 -3.42 10.03 -1.13
N SER A 194 -3.61 8.70 -1.16
CA SER A 194 -4.89 8.07 -0.81
C SER A 194 -5.24 8.28 0.67
N VAL A 195 -4.25 8.20 1.58
CA VAL A 195 -4.45 8.52 3.01
C VAL A 195 -4.79 9.99 3.20
N SER A 196 -4.07 10.91 2.53
CA SER A 196 -4.35 12.34 2.57
C SER A 196 -5.77 12.66 2.12
N TYR A 197 -6.19 12.09 0.99
CA TYR A 197 -7.55 12.25 0.47
C TYR A 197 -8.61 11.79 1.51
N VAL A 198 -8.40 10.62 2.10
CA VAL A 198 -9.32 10.09 3.12
C VAL A 198 -9.35 10.97 4.36
N CYS A 199 -8.19 11.46 4.84
CA CYS A 199 -8.14 12.39 5.97
C CYS A 199 -8.96 13.66 5.71
N VAL A 200 -8.80 14.27 4.52
CA VAL A 200 -9.49 15.50 4.15
C VAL A 200 -11.00 15.27 3.97
N THR A 201 -11.40 14.25 3.20
CA THR A 201 -12.81 14.04 2.83
C THR A 201 -13.65 13.43 3.93
N SER A 202 -13.02 12.74 4.89
CA SER A 202 -13.71 12.12 6.04
C SER A 202 -13.39 12.81 7.37
N PHE A 203 -12.69 13.96 7.33
CA PHE A 203 -12.37 14.78 8.49
C PHE A 203 -11.57 14.06 9.58
N PHE A 204 -10.68 13.13 9.20
CA PHE A 204 -9.76 12.53 10.15
C PHE A 204 -8.60 13.49 10.45
N ASP A 205 -8.25 13.58 11.74
CA ASP A 205 -7.04 14.29 12.13
C ASP A 205 -5.79 13.46 11.78
N ARG A 206 -5.03 13.96 10.81
CA ARG A 206 -3.80 13.31 10.33
C ARG A 206 -2.76 13.11 11.43
N GLU A 207 -2.68 14.05 12.38
CA GLU A 207 -1.71 13.98 13.49
C GLU A 207 -2.09 12.88 14.50
N GLN A 208 -3.36 12.49 14.57
CA GLN A 208 -3.83 11.38 15.39
C GLN A 208 -3.84 10.05 14.61
N ALA A 209 -3.73 10.08 13.28
CA ALA A 209 -3.75 8.89 12.45
C ALA A 209 -2.50 8.02 12.66
N TYR A 210 -2.68 6.70 12.51
CA TYR A 210 -1.62 5.69 12.56
C TYR A 210 -1.38 5.11 11.18
N ALA A 211 -0.13 4.76 10.88
CA ALA A 211 0.23 4.00 9.69
C ALA A 211 1.31 2.96 9.99
N PHE A 212 1.21 1.79 9.37
CA PHE A 212 2.15 0.69 9.49
C PHE A 212 2.56 0.19 8.10
N GLY A 213 3.85 -0.10 7.93
CA GLY A 213 4.40 -0.60 6.69
C GLY A 213 5.72 -1.34 6.90
N ASP A 214 6.25 -1.99 5.85
CA ASP A 214 7.46 -2.79 5.92
C ASP A 214 8.48 -2.50 4.80
N SER A 215 8.15 -1.66 3.85
CA SER A 215 8.97 -1.46 2.65
C SER A 215 9.15 0.01 2.25
N GLY A 216 9.97 0.25 1.22
CA GLY A 216 10.29 1.61 0.78
C GLY A 216 9.11 2.39 0.23
N ASN A 217 8.10 1.72 -0.34
CA ASN A 217 6.90 2.37 -0.88
C ASN A 217 5.90 2.81 0.21
N ASP A 218 6.16 2.46 1.49
CA ASP A 218 5.35 2.88 2.64
C ASP A 218 5.84 4.18 3.26
N LEU A 219 7.10 4.55 3.03
CA LEU A 219 7.76 5.61 3.78
C LEU A 219 7.03 6.95 3.69
N ASP A 220 6.51 7.30 2.51
CA ASP A 220 5.74 8.52 2.32
C ASP A 220 4.44 8.49 3.13
N MET A 221 3.76 7.35 3.18
CA MET A 221 2.58 7.15 4.03
C MET A 221 2.93 7.26 5.52
N LEU A 222 4.02 6.62 5.95
CA LEU A 222 4.46 6.65 7.36
C LEU A 222 4.86 8.05 7.81
N THR A 223 5.48 8.84 6.94
CA THR A 223 5.85 10.23 7.25
C THR A 223 4.68 11.19 7.16
N HIS A 224 3.62 10.81 6.44
CA HIS A 224 2.44 11.64 6.23
C HIS A 224 1.53 11.73 7.46
N VAL A 225 1.56 10.74 8.34
CA VAL A 225 0.72 10.68 9.55
C VAL A 225 1.53 10.93 10.82
N GLY A 226 0.89 11.39 11.90
CA GLY A 226 1.57 11.65 13.16
C GLY A 226 2.16 10.39 13.82
N ASN A 227 1.53 9.22 13.58
CA ASN A 227 1.92 7.96 14.20
C ASN A 227 2.28 6.88 13.15
N GLY A 228 3.29 7.16 12.30
CA GLY A 228 3.82 6.17 11.37
C GLY A 228 4.85 5.24 12.01
N TYR A 229 4.79 3.93 11.73
CA TYR A 229 5.70 2.92 12.25
C TYR A 229 6.14 1.95 11.15
N LEU A 230 7.46 1.78 11.02
CA LEU A 230 8.03 0.74 10.19
C LEU A 230 8.16 -0.55 11.02
N LEU A 231 7.74 -1.68 10.47
CA LEU A 231 7.77 -2.95 11.19
C LEU A 231 9.19 -3.54 11.30
N LYS A 232 9.44 -4.34 12.33
CA LYS A 232 10.74 -5.01 12.55
C LYS A 232 11.16 -5.90 11.36
N ASN A 233 10.23 -6.52 10.66
CA ASN A 233 10.50 -7.33 9.46
C ASN A 233 10.77 -6.51 8.19
N ALA A 234 10.69 -5.19 8.27
CA ALA A 234 10.88 -4.31 7.12
C ALA A 234 12.22 -4.52 6.39
N THR A 235 12.24 -4.14 5.12
CA THR A 235 13.44 -4.25 4.28
C THR A 235 14.61 -3.45 4.85
N ALA A 236 15.84 -3.92 4.60
CA ALA A 236 17.04 -3.22 5.05
C ALA A 236 17.15 -1.79 4.49
N GLN A 237 16.62 -1.57 3.28
CA GLN A 237 16.60 -0.25 2.66
C GLN A 237 15.65 0.70 3.41
N ALA A 238 14.42 0.26 3.72
CA ALA A 238 13.45 1.05 4.47
C ALA A 238 13.97 1.41 5.87
N LYS A 239 14.58 0.45 6.58
CA LYS A 239 15.18 0.68 7.90
C LYS A 239 16.31 1.70 7.93
N ARG A 240 17.05 1.87 6.82
CA ARG A 240 18.06 2.94 6.71
C ARG A 240 17.45 4.33 6.52
N ALA A 241 16.26 4.38 5.93
CA ALA A 241 15.59 5.63 5.60
C ALA A 241 14.58 6.09 6.67
N TYR A 242 14.13 5.18 7.56
CA TYR A 242 13.10 5.48 8.56
C TYR A 242 13.42 4.83 9.90
N LEU A 243 13.42 5.63 10.98
CA LEU A 243 13.96 5.20 12.28
C LEU A 243 12.90 4.77 13.32
N LYS A 244 11.62 5.11 13.12
CA LYS A 244 10.55 4.76 14.07
C LYS A 244 10.08 3.33 13.81
N LEU A 245 10.78 2.35 14.41
CA LEU A 245 10.55 0.93 14.21
C LEU A 245 9.80 0.31 15.38
N THR A 246 8.96 -0.70 15.07
CA THR A 246 8.38 -1.59 16.09
C THR A 246 9.44 -2.58 16.62
N LYS A 247 9.27 -3.06 17.87
CA LYS A 247 10.17 -4.07 18.45
C LYS A 247 9.87 -5.47 17.96
N LYS A 248 8.62 -5.73 17.55
CA LYS A 248 8.15 -7.01 17.01
C LYS A 248 7.90 -6.91 15.51
N ALA A 249 7.86 -8.06 14.85
CA ALA A 249 7.63 -8.17 13.42
C ALA A 249 6.14 -8.38 13.11
N TYR A 250 5.75 -8.06 11.88
CA TYR A 250 4.40 -8.29 11.39
C TYR A 250 3.31 -7.73 12.33
N VAL A 251 2.20 -8.41 12.38
CA VAL A 251 1.03 -8.06 13.20
C VAL A 251 1.35 -7.91 14.69
N ASP A 252 2.33 -8.65 15.22
CA ASP A 252 2.74 -8.48 16.62
C ASP A 252 3.38 -7.11 16.91
N GLY A 253 4.04 -6.52 15.89
CA GLY A 253 4.53 -5.14 15.97
C GLY A 253 3.40 -4.12 15.94
N ILE A 254 2.37 -4.37 15.15
CA ILE A 254 1.16 -3.54 15.11
C ILE A 254 0.46 -3.57 16.47
N LEU A 255 0.20 -4.77 16.99
CA LEU A 255 -0.46 -4.94 18.30
C LEU A 255 0.32 -4.27 19.43
N GLU A 256 1.65 -4.41 19.45
CA GLU A 256 2.51 -3.75 20.44
C GLU A 256 2.25 -2.24 20.51
N VAL A 257 2.17 -1.59 19.34
CA VAL A 257 1.93 -0.15 19.27
C VAL A 257 0.50 0.20 19.67
N LEU A 258 -0.50 -0.47 19.10
CA LEU A 258 -1.89 -0.15 19.35
C LEU A 258 -2.31 -0.41 20.80
N GLU A 259 -1.89 -1.52 21.40
CA GLU A 259 -2.16 -1.85 22.79
C GLU A 259 -1.53 -0.83 23.76
N SER A 260 -0.33 -0.32 23.43
CA SER A 260 0.35 0.69 24.23
C SER A 260 -0.32 2.08 24.16
N ASN A 261 -1.16 2.32 23.15
CA ASN A 261 -1.80 3.61 22.89
C ASN A 261 -3.33 3.59 23.04
N VAL A 262 -3.91 2.51 23.57
CA VAL A 262 -5.39 2.40 23.74
C VAL A 262 -6.00 3.57 24.50
N SER A 263 -5.30 4.11 25.51
CA SER A 263 -5.79 5.27 26.27
C SER A 263 -5.91 6.54 25.43
N SER A 264 -5.21 6.63 24.32
CA SER A 264 -5.28 7.79 23.41
C SER A 264 -6.40 7.68 22.37
N PHE A 265 -7.15 6.57 22.35
CA PHE A 265 -8.30 6.41 21.46
C PHE A 265 -9.61 7.00 22.00
N ASN A 266 -9.60 7.50 23.24
CA ASN A 266 -10.78 8.09 23.92
C ASN A 266 -10.99 9.57 23.57
#